data_6edfdbb0e0a9e93d4d20b623e667cf67
#
_entry.id   6edfdbb0e0a9e93d4d20b623e667cf67
#
_cell.length_a   1.000
_cell.length_b   1.000
_cell.length_c   1.000
_cell.angle_alpha   90.00
_cell.angle_beta   90.00
_cell.angle_gamma   90.00
#
_symmetry.space_group_name_H-M   'P 1'
#
loop_
_entity.id
_entity.type
_entity.pdbx_description
1 polymer ?
#
loop_
_entity_poly.entity_id
_entity_poly.type
_entity_poly.pdbx_seq_one_letter_code
_entity_poly.pdbx_strand_id
1 'polypeptide(L)'
;MSAQENGAFRVRSVAVIGAGSAGRAFAFRCAGAGLQVALEDVMPSNLRRAQDEYAEFASVAGATGSLRYAGTVEDAVHDADLAIDFVPDELESKLEIFSLLDRMAPPRTILCTPTRALSITDLASCTYRSGRCVGLRGSTANLLEGELEIVRSRFLEAPVMDAVSDFLRGLGIASQLVDDTEEPMLVKNANLQL
;
A
#
# COMPACT_ATOMS: atom_id res chain seq x y z
N MET A 1 5.62 -37.77 -9.42
CA MET A 1 6.35 -36.55 -8.98
C MET A 1 5.50 -35.38 -9.40
N SER A 2 4.64 -34.90 -8.52
CA SER A 2 3.74 -33.77 -8.74
C SER A 2 4.57 -32.50 -8.64
N ALA A 3 4.62 -31.71 -9.73
CA ALA A 3 5.11 -30.35 -9.72
C ALA A 3 4.26 -29.56 -8.72
N GLN A 4 4.85 -29.14 -7.61
CA GLN A 4 4.27 -28.09 -6.77
C GLN A 4 4.24 -26.84 -7.64
N GLU A 5 3.05 -26.44 -8.08
CA GLU A 5 2.81 -25.10 -8.55
C GLU A 5 3.18 -24.16 -7.41
N ASN A 6 4.32 -23.52 -7.55
CA ASN A 6 4.73 -22.40 -6.71
C ASN A 6 3.78 -21.26 -7.04
N GLY A 7 2.61 -21.26 -6.40
CA GLY A 7 1.60 -20.22 -6.58
C GLY A 7 2.18 -18.89 -6.12
N ALA A 8 2.69 -18.09 -7.07
CA ALA A 8 3.17 -16.75 -6.80
C ALA A 8 2.08 -15.98 -6.04
N PHE A 9 2.43 -15.34 -4.94
CA PHE A 9 1.51 -14.53 -4.16
C PHE A 9 0.96 -13.42 -5.06
N ARG A 10 -0.35 -13.39 -5.23
CA ARG A 10 -1.02 -12.42 -6.10
C ARG A 10 -1.96 -11.54 -5.28
N VAL A 11 -1.80 -10.23 -5.43
CA VAL A 11 -2.72 -9.23 -4.83
C VAL A 11 -4.06 -9.28 -5.55
N ARG A 12 -5.15 -9.53 -4.80
CA ARG A 12 -6.54 -9.53 -5.27
C ARG A 12 -7.40 -8.56 -4.48
N SER A 13 -7.03 -8.32 -3.23
CA SER A 13 -7.74 -7.42 -2.32
C SER A 13 -6.79 -6.33 -1.80
N VAL A 14 -7.25 -5.09 -1.85
CA VAL A 14 -6.47 -3.90 -1.48
C VAL A 14 -7.23 -3.07 -0.46
N ALA A 15 -6.60 -2.78 0.67
CA ALA A 15 -7.07 -1.77 1.60
C ALA A 15 -6.34 -0.44 1.31
N VAL A 16 -7.10 0.61 1.11
CA VAL A 16 -6.61 1.98 0.93
C VAL A 16 -7.01 2.80 2.15
N ILE A 17 -6.03 3.30 2.89
CA ILE A 17 -6.22 4.09 4.10
C ILE A 17 -5.95 5.56 3.80
N GLY A 18 -6.99 6.37 3.93
CA GLY A 18 -7.00 7.77 3.54
C GLY A 18 -7.72 8.00 2.20
N ALA A 19 -8.92 8.60 2.27
CA ALA A 19 -9.74 8.93 1.10
C ALA A 19 -9.55 10.38 0.63
N GLY A 20 -8.35 10.94 0.80
CA GLY A 20 -7.93 12.17 0.14
C GLY A 20 -7.93 12.01 -1.40
N SER A 21 -7.59 13.06 -2.14
CA SER A 21 -7.61 13.00 -3.62
C SER A 21 -6.75 11.86 -4.19
N ALA A 22 -5.54 11.67 -3.66
CA ALA A 22 -4.62 10.63 -4.12
C ALA A 22 -5.13 9.23 -3.76
N GLY A 23 -5.60 9.02 -2.52
CA GLY A 23 -6.12 7.72 -2.08
C GLY A 23 -7.39 7.31 -2.84
N ARG A 24 -8.32 8.25 -3.09
CA ARG A 24 -9.51 7.99 -3.94
C ARG A 24 -9.11 7.58 -5.35
N ALA A 25 -8.24 8.37 -6.00
CA ALA A 25 -7.79 8.08 -7.36
C ALA A 25 -7.14 6.68 -7.45
N PHE A 26 -6.30 6.33 -6.46
CA PHE A 26 -5.66 5.02 -6.38
C PHE A 26 -6.68 3.90 -6.16
N ALA A 27 -7.62 4.07 -5.23
CA ALA A 27 -8.70 3.10 -4.97
C ALA A 27 -9.56 2.86 -6.22
N PHE A 28 -9.92 3.91 -6.95
CA PHE A 28 -10.70 3.81 -8.18
C PHE A 28 -9.94 3.07 -9.28
N ARG A 29 -8.64 3.35 -9.43
CA ARG A 29 -7.78 2.64 -10.37
C ARG A 29 -7.71 1.15 -10.05
N CYS A 30 -7.54 0.79 -8.78
CA CYS A 30 -7.54 -0.61 -8.34
C CYS A 30 -8.88 -1.31 -8.66
N ALA A 31 -10.00 -0.69 -8.32
CA ALA A 31 -11.33 -1.24 -8.62
C ALA A 31 -11.59 -1.33 -10.13
N GLY A 32 -11.15 -0.33 -10.92
CA GLY A 32 -11.20 -0.37 -12.38
C GLY A 32 -10.41 -1.53 -12.98
N ALA A 33 -9.29 -1.90 -12.36
CA ALA A 33 -8.45 -3.04 -12.78
C ALA A 33 -8.94 -4.42 -12.29
N GLY A 34 -10.13 -4.50 -11.68
CA GLY A 34 -10.75 -5.77 -11.29
C GLY A 34 -10.42 -6.24 -9.87
N LEU A 35 -9.81 -5.40 -9.03
CA LEU A 35 -9.48 -5.74 -7.65
C LEU A 35 -10.65 -5.49 -6.69
N GLN A 36 -10.64 -6.20 -5.56
CA GLN A 36 -11.53 -5.91 -4.43
C GLN A 36 -10.87 -4.83 -3.57
N VAL A 37 -11.53 -3.69 -3.43
CA VAL A 37 -10.97 -2.54 -2.73
C VAL A 37 -11.80 -2.17 -1.52
N ALA A 38 -11.15 -1.96 -0.38
CA ALA A 38 -11.72 -1.32 0.80
C ALA A 38 -11.07 0.06 0.98
N LEU A 39 -11.86 1.11 0.96
CA LEU A 39 -11.42 2.48 1.18
C LEU A 39 -11.87 2.95 2.57
N GLU A 40 -10.93 3.40 3.38
CA GLU A 40 -11.14 3.91 4.72
C GLU A 40 -10.67 5.34 4.85
N ASP A 41 -11.34 6.13 5.68
CA ASP A 41 -10.91 7.47 6.10
C ASP A 41 -11.57 7.83 7.42
N VAL A 42 -10.82 8.46 8.31
CA VAL A 42 -11.33 8.94 9.61
C VAL A 42 -12.41 10.02 9.45
N MET A 43 -12.46 10.68 8.28
CA MET A 43 -13.45 11.71 7.97
C MET A 43 -14.57 11.12 7.11
N PRO A 44 -15.79 10.94 7.66
CA PRO A 44 -16.92 10.40 6.89
C PRO A 44 -17.28 11.24 5.64
N SER A 45 -16.94 12.52 5.64
CA SER A 45 -17.13 13.40 4.47
C SER A 45 -16.29 12.99 3.27
N ASN A 46 -15.05 12.49 3.51
CA ASN A 46 -14.19 12.01 2.45
C ASN A 46 -14.74 10.72 1.83
N LEU A 47 -15.29 9.81 2.64
CA LEU A 47 -15.93 8.59 2.15
C LEU A 47 -17.21 8.89 1.34
N ARG A 48 -18.06 9.84 1.80
CA ARG A 48 -19.23 10.26 1.02
C ARG A 48 -18.82 10.83 -0.34
N ARG A 49 -17.82 11.70 -0.35
CA ARG A 49 -17.28 12.24 -1.60
C ARG A 49 -16.73 11.15 -2.52
N ALA A 50 -16.02 10.17 -1.95
CA ALA A 50 -15.54 9.02 -2.71
C ALA A 50 -16.69 8.21 -3.32
N GLN A 51 -17.82 8.06 -2.60
CA GLN A 51 -19.02 7.39 -3.12
C GLN A 51 -19.60 8.09 -4.35
N ASP A 52 -19.77 9.41 -4.25
CA ASP A 52 -20.33 10.22 -5.34
C ASP A 52 -19.42 10.16 -6.59
N GLU A 53 -18.12 10.37 -6.40
CA GLU A 53 -17.13 10.36 -7.49
C GLU A 53 -16.97 8.95 -8.13
N TYR A 54 -17.04 7.88 -7.31
CA TYR A 54 -16.90 6.51 -7.83
C TYR A 54 -18.07 6.09 -8.70
N ALA A 55 -19.28 6.51 -8.41
CA ALA A 55 -20.45 6.21 -9.23
C ALA A 55 -20.29 6.73 -10.66
N GLU A 56 -19.74 7.94 -10.82
CA GLU A 56 -19.42 8.52 -12.11
C GLU A 56 -18.26 7.77 -12.79
N PHE A 57 -17.16 7.55 -12.07
CA PHE A 57 -15.99 6.82 -12.57
C PHE A 57 -16.38 5.42 -13.09
N ALA A 58 -17.11 4.64 -12.31
CA ALA A 58 -17.48 3.28 -12.65
C ALA A 58 -18.37 3.21 -13.89
N SER A 59 -19.25 4.22 -14.10
CA SER A 59 -20.11 4.30 -15.28
C SER A 59 -19.34 4.53 -16.57
N VAL A 60 -18.23 5.26 -16.49
CA VAL A 60 -17.38 5.62 -17.64
C VAL A 60 -16.31 4.56 -17.90
N ALA A 61 -15.63 4.10 -16.84
CA ALA A 61 -14.48 3.21 -16.97
C ALA A 61 -14.83 1.73 -17.14
N GLY A 62 -16.08 1.32 -16.93
CA GLY A 62 -16.47 -0.09 -16.99
C GLY A 62 -15.77 -0.92 -15.92
N ALA A 63 -15.72 -0.43 -14.67
CA ALA A 63 -15.01 -1.07 -13.56
C ALA A 63 -15.47 -2.52 -13.37
N THR A 64 -14.51 -3.45 -13.31
CA THR A 64 -14.77 -4.90 -13.18
C THR A 64 -14.56 -5.44 -11.77
N GLY A 65 -13.92 -4.65 -10.90
CA GLY A 65 -13.73 -4.95 -9.48
C GLY A 65 -14.82 -4.34 -8.60
N SER A 66 -14.56 -4.27 -7.32
CA SER A 66 -15.48 -3.73 -6.33
C SER A 66 -14.79 -2.70 -5.43
N LEU A 67 -15.56 -1.68 -5.01
CA LEU A 67 -15.13 -0.71 -4.01
C LEU A 67 -16.13 -0.69 -2.86
N ARG A 68 -15.67 -0.98 -1.65
CA ARG A 68 -16.44 -0.81 -0.41
C ARG A 68 -15.82 0.29 0.45
N TYR A 69 -16.63 0.86 1.30
CA TYR A 69 -16.23 1.91 2.23
C TYR A 69 -16.20 1.34 3.64
N ALA A 70 -15.04 1.40 4.27
CA ALA A 70 -14.82 0.87 5.60
C ALA A 70 -14.93 1.98 6.64
N GLY A 71 -15.56 1.69 7.78
CA GLY A 71 -15.72 2.63 8.87
C GLY A 71 -14.52 2.66 9.84
N THR A 72 -13.63 1.67 9.75
CA THR A 72 -12.43 1.55 10.57
C THR A 72 -11.30 0.92 9.77
N VAL A 73 -10.05 1.17 10.21
CA VAL A 73 -8.87 0.52 9.62
C VAL A 73 -8.96 -1.00 9.74
N GLU A 74 -9.41 -1.52 10.89
CA GLU A 74 -9.58 -2.97 11.10
C GLU A 74 -10.53 -3.58 10.05
N ASP A 75 -11.70 -2.96 9.82
CA ASP A 75 -12.63 -3.42 8.79
C ASP A 75 -12.01 -3.33 7.39
N ALA A 76 -11.23 -2.29 7.10
CA ALA A 76 -10.59 -2.15 5.79
C ALA A 76 -9.59 -3.26 5.48
N VAL A 77 -8.78 -3.67 6.48
CA VAL A 77 -7.61 -4.53 6.25
C VAL A 77 -7.84 -6.02 6.52
N HIS A 78 -8.98 -6.41 7.12
CA HIS A 78 -9.15 -7.76 7.66
C HIS A 78 -8.94 -8.88 6.62
N ASP A 79 -9.22 -8.63 5.33
CA ASP A 79 -9.01 -9.59 4.23
C ASP A 79 -7.98 -9.11 3.19
N ALA A 80 -7.27 -8.02 3.47
CA ALA A 80 -6.39 -7.41 2.49
C ALA A 80 -5.14 -8.24 2.21
N ASP A 81 -4.82 -8.40 0.94
CA ASP A 81 -3.52 -8.91 0.48
C ASP A 81 -2.47 -7.79 0.50
N LEU A 82 -2.89 -6.55 0.26
CA LEU A 82 -2.06 -5.36 0.28
C LEU A 82 -2.81 -4.21 0.97
N ALA A 83 -2.18 -3.54 1.91
CA ALA A 83 -2.65 -2.30 2.51
C ALA A 83 -1.73 -1.15 2.10
N ILE A 84 -2.31 -0.06 1.63
CA ILE A 84 -1.58 1.15 1.26
C ILE A 84 -2.17 2.35 2.00
N ASP A 85 -1.32 3.13 2.63
CA ASP A 85 -1.73 4.34 3.33
C ASP A 85 -1.49 5.60 2.50
N PHE A 86 -2.39 6.55 2.62
CA PHE A 86 -2.29 7.90 2.07
C PHE A 86 -2.40 8.96 3.19
N VAL A 87 -1.88 8.62 4.37
CA VAL A 87 -1.73 9.59 5.46
C VAL A 87 -0.62 10.60 5.14
N PRO A 88 -0.54 11.74 5.86
CA PRO A 88 0.54 12.72 5.65
C PRO A 88 1.93 12.06 5.63
N ASP A 89 2.82 12.54 4.74
CA ASP A 89 4.18 12.04 4.57
C ASP A 89 5.11 12.59 5.67
N GLU A 90 4.76 12.28 6.91
CA GLU A 90 5.44 12.66 8.14
C GLU A 90 5.76 11.41 8.95
N LEU A 91 6.95 11.36 9.58
CA LEU A 91 7.44 10.17 10.25
C LEU A 91 6.47 9.65 11.31
N GLU A 92 5.93 10.53 12.15
CA GLU A 92 5.00 10.16 13.22
C GLU A 92 3.72 9.53 12.67
N SER A 93 3.10 10.20 11.68
CA SER A 93 1.88 9.70 11.01
C SER A 93 2.09 8.34 10.36
N LYS A 94 3.24 8.14 9.70
CA LYS A 94 3.58 6.87 9.05
C LYS A 94 3.89 5.76 10.05
N LEU A 95 4.58 6.06 11.14
CA LEU A 95 4.84 5.08 12.21
C LEU A 95 3.54 4.66 12.90
N GLU A 96 2.64 5.59 13.16
CA GLU A 96 1.35 5.31 13.77
C GLU A 96 0.51 4.38 12.89
N ILE A 97 0.35 4.71 11.59
CA ILE A 97 -0.45 3.89 10.69
C ILE A 97 0.20 2.52 10.43
N PHE A 98 1.52 2.43 10.30
CA PHE A 98 2.22 1.15 10.13
C PHE A 98 2.05 0.25 11.35
N SER A 99 2.15 0.81 12.57
CA SER A 99 1.87 0.07 13.80
C SER A 99 0.43 -0.44 13.87
N LEU A 100 -0.54 0.36 13.40
CA LEU A 100 -1.95 -0.01 13.38
C LEU A 100 -2.20 -1.13 12.36
N LEU A 101 -1.71 -0.97 11.14
CA LEU A 101 -1.82 -1.97 10.07
C LEU A 101 -1.14 -3.29 10.45
N ASP A 102 0.04 -3.22 11.09
CA ASP A 102 0.78 -4.41 11.53
C ASP A 102 0.02 -5.25 12.56
N ARG A 103 -0.79 -4.61 13.41
CA ARG A 103 -1.61 -5.31 14.41
C ARG A 103 -2.92 -5.85 13.87
N MET A 104 -3.53 -5.15 12.89
CA MET A 104 -4.90 -5.43 12.44
C MET A 104 -4.97 -6.26 11.17
N ALA A 105 -4.01 -6.10 10.26
CA ALA A 105 -4.02 -6.83 8.99
C ALA A 105 -3.56 -8.29 9.15
N PRO A 106 -4.05 -9.23 8.32
CA PRO A 106 -3.55 -10.59 8.28
C PRO A 106 -2.02 -10.66 8.13
N PRO A 107 -1.34 -11.68 8.68
CA PRO A 107 0.13 -11.79 8.59
C PRO A 107 0.67 -11.79 7.15
N ARG A 108 -0.13 -12.21 6.17
CA ARG A 108 0.26 -12.25 4.75
C ARG A 108 0.24 -10.88 4.07
N THR A 109 -0.45 -9.89 4.67
CA THR A 109 -0.68 -8.59 4.04
C THR A 109 0.62 -7.84 3.83
N ILE A 110 0.82 -7.30 2.63
CA ILE A 110 1.91 -6.40 2.28
C ILE A 110 1.52 -4.98 2.74
N LEU A 111 2.41 -4.29 3.42
CA LEU A 111 2.23 -2.90 3.83
C LEU A 111 2.99 -1.99 2.85
N CYS A 112 2.25 -1.16 2.12
CA CYS A 112 2.80 -0.18 1.19
C CYS A 112 2.61 1.23 1.72
N THR A 113 3.56 2.11 1.47
CA THR A 113 3.44 3.53 1.80
C THR A 113 4.02 4.42 0.72
N PRO A 114 3.26 5.38 0.21
CA PRO A 114 3.82 6.47 -0.57
C PRO A 114 4.65 7.38 0.32
N THR A 115 5.91 7.60 -0.05
CA THR A 115 6.77 8.55 0.64
C THR A 115 7.82 9.13 -0.30
N ARG A 116 8.17 10.40 -0.12
CA ARG A 116 9.19 11.08 -0.92
C ARG A 116 10.57 11.01 -0.30
N ALA A 117 10.63 10.95 1.04
CA ALA A 117 11.89 11.11 1.75
C ALA A 117 12.08 10.20 2.97
N LEU A 118 11.03 9.54 3.48
CA LEU A 118 11.18 8.70 4.67
C LEU A 118 11.87 7.39 4.33
N SER A 119 12.71 6.91 5.24
CA SER A 119 13.32 5.58 5.15
C SER A 119 12.27 4.50 5.35
N ILE A 120 12.07 3.68 4.32
CA ILE A 120 11.21 2.50 4.44
C ILE A 120 11.83 1.44 5.36
N THR A 121 13.16 1.42 5.50
CA THR A 121 13.87 0.55 6.44
C THR A 121 13.51 0.91 7.88
N ASP A 122 13.44 2.19 8.21
CA ASP A 122 13.01 2.64 9.55
C ASP A 122 11.55 2.23 9.82
N LEU A 123 10.63 2.53 8.91
CA LEU A 123 9.22 2.16 9.06
C LEU A 123 9.05 0.64 9.21
N ALA A 124 9.72 -0.15 8.37
CA ALA A 124 9.67 -1.60 8.41
C ALA A 124 10.21 -2.17 9.72
N SER A 125 11.28 -1.57 10.28
CA SER A 125 11.89 -2.01 11.54
C SER A 125 10.96 -1.92 12.75
N CYS A 126 9.91 -1.09 12.65
CA CYS A 126 8.91 -0.91 13.70
C CYS A 126 7.71 -1.87 13.57
N THR A 127 7.77 -2.85 12.66
CA THR A 127 6.72 -3.84 12.42
C THR A 127 7.20 -5.26 12.67
N TYR A 128 6.28 -6.18 12.99
CA TYR A 128 6.55 -7.62 13.07
C TYR A 128 6.67 -8.30 11.70
N ARG A 129 6.36 -7.58 10.60
CA ARG A 129 6.43 -8.04 9.20
C ARG A 129 7.37 -7.19 8.35
N SER A 130 8.54 -6.86 8.87
CA SER A 130 9.50 -5.99 8.20
C SER A 130 9.85 -6.41 6.76
N GLY A 131 9.85 -7.72 6.48
CA GLY A 131 10.05 -8.27 5.13
C GLY A 131 8.90 -8.03 4.15
N ARG A 132 7.77 -7.48 4.64
CA ARG A 132 6.55 -7.20 3.84
C ARG A 132 6.21 -5.72 3.76
N CYS A 133 7.15 -4.83 4.07
CA CYS A 133 6.98 -3.39 4.02
C CYS A 133 7.70 -2.81 2.80
N VAL A 134 6.98 -2.00 2.02
CA VAL A 134 7.44 -1.45 0.73
C VAL A 134 7.14 0.04 0.65
N GLY A 135 8.14 0.83 0.28
CA GLY A 135 7.94 2.24 -0.08
C GLY A 135 7.57 2.38 -1.56
N LEU A 136 6.70 3.33 -1.87
CA LEU A 136 6.40 3.73 -3.24
C LEU A 136 6.76 5.20 -3.41
N ARG A 137 7.62 5.51 -4.38
CA ARG A 137 8.06 6.87 -4.67
C ARG A 137 7.71 7.22 -6.11
N GLY A 138 6.95 8.27 -6.30
CA GLY A 138 6.61 8.79 -7.61
C GLY A 138 7.32 10.10 -7.90
N SER A 139 7.44 10.45 -9.18
CA SER A 139 7.96 11.75 -9.62
C SER A 139 7.02 12.92 -9.28
N THR A 140 5.73 12.62 -9.08
CA THR A 140 4.68 13.55 -8.70
C THR A 140 3.95 13.07 -7.44
N ALA A 141 3.10 13.93 -6.86
CA ALA A 141 2.23 13.52 -5.74
C ALA A 141 1.16 12.50 -6.15
N ASN A 142 0.96 12.29 -7.45
CA ASN A 142 0.01 11.32 -7.99
C ASN A 142 0.74 10.04 -8.41
N LEU A 143 0.60 8.97 -7.63
CA LEU A 143 1.19 7.65 -7.92
C LEU A 143 0.69 7.02 -9.24
N LEU A 144 -0.33 7.58 -9.86
CA LEU A 144 -0.88 7.08 -11.12
C LEU A 144 -0.23 7.71 -12.34
N GLU A 145 0.66 8.68 -12.15
CA GLU A 145 1.32 9.41 -13.22
C GLU A 145 2.82 9.08 -13.26
N GLY A 146 3.29 8.67 -14.42
CA GLY A 146 4.69 8.37 -14.66
C GLY A 146 5.15 7.00 -14.14
N GLU A 147 6.44 6.87 -13.95
CA GLU A 147 7.08 5.68 -13.43
C GLU A 147 7.22 5.77 -11.90
N LEU A 148 6.95 4.67 -11.20
CA LEU A 148 7.15 4.56 -9.77
C LEU A 148 8.46 3.87 -9.42
N GLU A 149 9.06 4.28 -8.32
CA GLU A 149 10.10 3.53 -7.65
C GLU A 149 9.48 2.66 -6.57
N ILE A 150 9.76 1.36 -6.63
CA ILE A 150 9.53 0.43 -5.54
C ILE A 150 10.76 0.52 -4.66
N VAL A 151 10.63 1.22 -3.52
CA VAL A 151 11.74 1.42 -2.59
C VAL A 151 11.82 0.22 -1.64
N ARG A 152 12.91 -0.53 -1.73
CA ARG A 152 13.10 -1.70 -0.87
C ARG A 152 13.84 -1.36 0.40
N SER A 153 13.27 -1.83 1.52
CA SER A 153 13.99 -1.88 2.78
C SER A 153 15.06 -2.99 2.73
N ARG A 154 16.03 -2.94 3.66
CA ARG A 154 17.00 -4.03 3.83
C ARG A 154 16.37 -5.38 4.21
N PHE A 155 15.10 -5.39 4.62
CA PHE A 155 14.39 -6.58 5.07
C PHE A 155 13.49 -7.19 3.98
N LEU A 156 13.25 -6.48 2.86
CA LEU A 156 12.24 -6.85 1.89
C LEU A 156 12.46 -8.27 1.32
N GLU A 157 11.43 -9.10 1.41
CA GLU A 157 11.41 -10.44 0.85
C GLU A 157 11.22 -10.41 -0.68
N ALA A 158 11.98 -11.23 -1.43
CA ALA A 158 11.89 -11.28 -2.89
C ALA A 158 10.46 -11.60 -3.40
N PRO A 159 9.69 -12.55 -2.82
CA PRO A 159 8.31 -12.80 -3.26
C PRO A 159 7.37 -11.60 -3.07
N VAL A 160 7.63 -10.75 -2.08
CA VAL A 160 6.85 -9.52 -1.84
C VAL A 160 7.15 -8.47 -2.90
N MET A 161 8.43 -8.32 -3.24
CA MET A 161 8.87 -7.45 -4.33
C MET A 161 8.21 -7.83 -5.66
N ASP A 162 8.23 -9.11 -6.01
CA ASP A 162 7.62 -9.63 -7.23
C ASP A 162 6.11 -9.36 -7.25
N ALA A 163 5.43 -9.61 -6.13
CA ALA A 163 3.99 -9.38 -5.99
C ALA A 163 3.60 -7.90 -6.17
N VAL A 164 4.40 -6.97 -5.61
CA VAL A 164 4.16 -5.52 -5.76
C VAL A 164 4.44 -5.07 -7.20
N SER A 165 5.50 -5.58 -7.82
CA SER A 165 5.81 -5.29 -9.23
C SER A 165 4.70 -5.77 -10.17
N ASP A 166 4.18 -6.97 -9.96
CA ASP A 166 3.07 -7.54 -10.74
C ASP A 166 1.77 -6.77 -10.50
N PHE A 167 1.51 -6.36 -9.25
CA PHE A 167 0.37 -5.55 -8.88
C PHE A 167 0.38 -4.20 -9.63
N LEU A 168 1.48 -3.45 -9.57
CA LEU A 168 1.61 -2.17 -10.26
C LEU A 168 1.49 -2.34 -11.78
N ARG A 169 2.10 -3.39 -12.35
CA ARG A 169 1.95 -3.71 -13.76
C ARG A 169 0.50 -3.99 -14.14
N GLY A 170 -0.24 -4.70 -13.28
CA GLY A 170 -1.69 -4.95 -13.44
C GLY A 170 -2.53 -3.66 -13.43
N LEU A 171 -2.06 -2.61 -12.77
CA LEU A 171 -2.66 -1.28 -12.80
C LEU A 171 -2.21 -0.44 -14.02
N GLY A 172 -1.33 -0.95 -14.88
CA GLY A 172 -0.74 -0.21 -15.99
C GLY A 172 0.29 0.84 -15.54
N ILE A 173 0.90 0.67 -14.36
CA ILE A 173 1.90 1.57 -13.81
C ILE A 173 3.28 0.96 -14.02
N ALA A 174 4.15 1.67 -14.75
CA ALA A 174 5.55 1.31 -14.87
C ALA A 174 6.28 1.49 -13.54
N SER A 175 7.16 0.57 -13.18
CA SER A 175 7.91 0.68 -11.93
C SER A 175 9.32 0.11 -12.06
N GLN A 176 10.24 0.68 -11.29
CA GLN A 176 11.61 0.20 -11.13
C GLN A 176 11.91 -0.03 -9.65
N LEU A 177 12.80 -0.98 -9.38
CA LEU A 177 13.27 -1.26 -8.02
C LEU A 177 14.45 -0.36 -7.68
N VAL A 178 14.38 0.29 -6.52
CA VAL A 178 15.47 1.09 -5.97
C VAL A 178 15.74 0.72 -4.52
N ASP A 179 16.98 0.89 -4.09
CA ASP A 179 17.33 0.73 -2.69
C ASP A 179 16.90 1.95 -1.88
N ASP A 180 16.56 1.72 -0.62
CA ASP A 180 16.32 2.77 0.34
C ASP A 180 17.63 3.56 0.54
N THR A 181 17.63 4.82 0.10
CA THR A 181 18.83 5.69 0.12
C THR A 181 18.97 6.48 1.42
N GLU A 182 17.90 6.54 2.21
CA GLU A 182 17.92 7.22 3.50
C GLU A 182 18.70 6.39 4.52
N GLU A 183 19.59 7.03 5.28
CA GLU A 183 20.25 6.37 6.40
C GLU A 183 19.23 6.07 7.51
N PRO A 184 18.98 4.79 7.85
CA PRO A 184 18.00 4.45 8.86
C PRO A 184 18.41 5.01 10.22
N MET A 185 17.60 5.87 10.79
CA MET A 185 17.87 6.48 12.12
C MET A 185 17.41 5.56 13.26
N LEU A 186 16.26 4.91 13.11
CA LEU A 186 15.67 4.07 14.15
C LEU A 186 16.43 2.75 14.31
N VAL A 187 16.89 2.16 13.20
CA VAL A 187 17.69 0.92 13.23
C VAL A 187 19.05 1.14 13.87
N LYS A 188 19.67 2.32 13.67
CA LYS A 188 20.93 2.67 14.37
C LYS A 188 20.75 2.67 15.89
N ASN A 189 19.64 3.17 16.39
CA ASN A 189 19.36 3.24 17.82
C ASN A 189 19.07 1.86 18.44
N ALA A 190 18.48 0.92 17.68
CA ALA A 190 18.24 -0.44 18.16
C ALA A 190 19.53 -1.24 18.37
N ASN A 191 20.60 -0.95 17.61
CA ASN A 191 21.90 -1.61 17.74
C ASN A 191 22.80 -1.02 18.86
N LEU A 192 22.39 0.09 19.48
CA LEU A 192 23.13 0.72 20.59
C LEU A 192 22.67 0.22 21.98
N GLN A 193 21.70 -0.69 22.04
CA GLN A 193 21.16 -1.26 23.28
C GLN A 193 21.57 -2.73 23.50
N LEU A 194 22.58 -3.21 22.79
CA LEU A 194 23.28 -4.49 23.01
C LEU A 194 24.72 -4.17 23.45
#